data_69b8ca04b32f19b3a680b72ceadcdc25
#
_entry.id   69b8ca04b32f19b3a680b72ceadcdc25
#
_cell.length_a   1.000
_cell.length_b   1.000
_cell.length_c   1.000
_cell.angle_alpha   90.00
_cell.angle_beta   90.00
_cell.angle_gamma   90.00
#
_symmetry.space_group_name_H-M   'P 1'
#
loop_
_entity.id
_entity.type
_entity.pdbx_description
1 polymer ?
#
loop_
_entity_poly.entity_id
_entity_poly.type
_entity_poly.pdbx_seq_one_letter_code
_entity_poly.pdbx_strand_id
1 'polypeptide(L)'
;MKDYQEKFIRLALNAEALIFGDFTLKSGRNSPYFFNAAKMLNTKFLADLSECYTKTLQDLDVSFDSIYGPAYKGIFLASIIGASLGKSDLDIPVSFNRKEEKDHGEGGDLIGQLPSGNVLIVDDVISAGTAARESIEKIKSIGANPKIMLVGLDLSLIHISEPTRRS
;
A
#
# COMPACT_ATOMS: atom_id res chain seq x y z
N MET A 1 1.39 -17.93 -9.83
CA MET A 1 0.63 -16.86 -9.16
C MET A 1 -0.20 -17.51 -8.08
N LYS A 2 -0.28 -16.94 -6.87
CA LYS A 2 -1.06 -17.49 -5.75
C LYS A 2 -2.53 -17.06 -5.88
N ASP A 3 -3.46 -17.82 -5.29
CA ASP A 3 -4.90 -17.58 -5.43
C ASP A 3 -5.32 -16.16 -5.01
N TYR A 4 -4.75 -15.63 -3.92
CA TYR A 4 -5.07 -14.27 -3.47
C TYR A 4 -4.52 -13.18 -4.41
N GLN A 5 -3.43 -13.44 -5.13
CA GLN A 5 -2.93 -12.51 -6.16
C GLN A 5 -3.84 -12.50 -7.37
N GLU A 6 -4.32 -13.65 -7.80
CA GLU A 6 -5.31 -13.76 -8.87
C GLU A 6 -6.62 -13.08 -8.46
N LYS A 7 -7.07 -13.32 -7.22
CA LYS A 7 -8.26 -12.67 -6.65
C LYS A 7 -8.11 -11.14 -6.67
N PHE A 8 -6.95 -10.61 -6.25
CA PHE A 8 -6.68 -9.16 -6.27
C PHE A 8 -6.80 -8.58 -7.69
N ILE A 9 -6.21 -9.23 -8.69
CA ILE A 9 -6.28 -8.78 -10.08
C ILE A 9 -7.72 -8.78 -10.57
N ARG A 10 -8.49 -9.83 -10.29
CA ARG A 10 -9.93 -9.91 -10.65
C ARG A 10 -10.75 -8.81 -9.98
N LEU A 11 -10.49 -8.52 -8.70
CA LEU A 11 -11.12 -7.40 -7.99
C LEU A 11 -10.80 -6.06 -8.65
N ALA A 12 -9.53 -5.83 -8.97
CA ALA A 12 -9.07 -4.60 -9.59
C ALA A 12 -9.70 -4.38 -10.98
N LEU A 13 -9.85 -5.44 -11.76
CA LEU A 13 -10.53 -5.39 -13.07
C LEU A 13 -12.04 -5.16 -12.91
N ASN A 14 -12.70 -5.87 -12.00
CA ASN A 14 -14.15 -5.74 -11.76
C ASN A 14 -14.54 -4.36 -11.20
N ALA A 15 -13.64 -3.72 -10.46
CA ALA A 15 -13.81 -2.37 -9.93
C ALA A 15 -13.40 -1.28 -10.95
N GLU A 16 -12.92 -1.65 -12.14
CA GLU A 16 -12.29 -0.73 -13.09
C GLU A 16 -11.12 0.06 -12.45
N ALA A 17 -10.51 -0.51 -11.41
CA ALA A 17 -9.33 0.05 -10.77
C ALA A 17 -8.06 -0.20 -11.60
N LEU A 18 -8.00 -1.34 -12.28
CA LEU A 18 -6.98 -1.67 -13.26
C LEU A 18 -7.61 -1.65 -14.65
N ILE A 19 -7.14 -0.77 -15.51
CA ILE A 19 -7.57 -0.63 -16.89
C ILE A 19 -6.37 -0.65 -17.83
N PHE A 20 -6.55 -1.20 -19.03
CA PHE A 20 -5.53 -1.27 -20.07
C PHE A 20 -5.79 -0.22 -21.14
N GLY A 21 -4.71 0.35 -21.68
CA GLY A 21 -4.74 1.41 -22.69
C GLY A 21 -3.42 2.18 -22.71
N ASP A 22 -3.35 3.25 -23.46
CA ASP A 22 -2.19 4.12 -23.53
C ASP A 22 -2.34 5.27 -22.53
N PHE A 23 -1.54 5.25 -21.47
CA PHE A 23 -1.59 6.24 -20.40
C PHE A 23 -0.23 6.94 -20.23
N THR A 24 -0.26 8.25 -20.01
CA THR A 24 0.91 8.99 -19.55
C THR A 24 0.81 9.19 -18.04
N LEU A 25 1.75 8.60 -17.29
CA LEU A 25 1.82 8.72 -15.83
C LEU A 25 2.29 10.12 -15.42
N LYS A 26 2.08 10.49 -14.15
CA LYS A 26 2.57 11.77 -13.59
C LYS A 26 4.09 11.98 -13.75
N SER A 27 4.84 10.90 -13.85
CA SER A 27 6.28 10.91 -14.13
C SER A 27 6.64 11.24 -15.59
N GLY A 28 5.65 11.43 -16.48
CA GLY A 28 5.83 11.57 -17.92
C GLY A 28 6.05 10.25 -18.67
N ARG A 29 6.10 9.12 -17.97
CA ARG A 29 6.28 7.79 -18.57
C ARG A 29 4.99 7.26 -19.17
N ASN A 30 5.06 6.67 -20.37
CA ASN A 30 3.95 5.93 -20.96
C ASN A 30 3.78 4.57 -20.27
N SER A 31 2.53 4.18 -20.05
CA SER A 31 2.16 2.92 -19.45
C SER A 31 1.01 2.27 -20.21
N PRO A 32 1.06 0.95 -20.50
CA PRO A 32 -0.03 0.23 -21.16
C PRO A 32 -1.21 -0.05 -20.22
N TYR A 33 -1.16 0.40 -18.98
CA TYR A 33 -2.24 0.27 -18.01
C TYR A 33 -2.21 1.41 -17.00
N PHE A 34 -3.35 1.63 -16.36
CA PHE A 34 -3.54 2.57 -15.27
C PHE A 34 -4.19 1.86 -14.08
N PHE A 35 -3.72 2.16 -12.87
CA PHE A 35 -4.25 1.61 -11.64
C PHE A 35 -4.67 2.72 -10.67
N ASN A 36 -5.91 2.60 -10.15
CA ASN A 36 -6.45 3.51 -9.14
C ASN A 36 -7.22 2.72 -8.07
N ALA A 37 -6.56 2.44 -6.95
CA ALA A 37 -7.13 1.69 -5.85
C ALA A 37 -8.40 2.34 -5.25
N ALA A 38 -8.60 3.66 -5.39
CA ALA A 38 -9.80 4.33 -4.91
C ALA A 38 -11.09 3.80 -5.55
N LYS A 39 -11.01 3.20 -6.72
CA LYS A 39 -12.14 2.51 -7.37
C LYS A 39 -12.61 1.26 -6.62
N MET A 40 -11.73 0.68 -5.78
CA MET A 40 -12.07 -0.47 -4.92
C MET A 40 -12.65 -0.05 -3.57
N LEU A 41 -12.79 1.25 -3.29
CA LEU A 41 -13.46 1.79 -2.09
C LEU A 41 -15.00 1.60 -2.20
N ASN A 42 -15.41 0.35 -2.14
CA ASN A 42 -16.81 -0.04 -2.19
C ASN A 42 -17.01 -1.23 -1.25
N THR A 43 -18.12 -1.27 -0.52
CA THR A 43 -18.45 -2.34 0.42
C THR A 43 -18.37 -3.74 -0.20
N LYS A 44 -18.69 -3.84 -1.50
CA LYS A 44 -18.59 -5.08 -2.28
C LYS A 44 -17.16 -5.62 -2.39
N PHE A 45 -16.16 -4.73 -2.41
CA PHE A 45 -14.76 -5.11 -2.66
C PHE A 45 -13.87 -5.07 -1.41
N LEU A 46 -14.22 -4.25 -0.40
CA LEU A 46 -13.33 -3.99 0.73
C LEU A 46 -12.97 -5.24 1.54
N ALA A 47 -13.91 -6.16 1.75
CA ALA A 47 -13.66 -7.38 2.50
C ALA A 47 -12.65 -8.29 1.76
N ASP A 48 -12.88 -8.50 0.47
CA ASP A 48 -12.01 -9.32 -0.38
C ASP A 48 -10.65 -8.67 -0.59
N LEU A 49 -10.60 -7.34 -0.72
CA LEU A 49 -9.35 -6.58 -0.79
C LEU A 49 -8.52 -6.77 0.48
N SER A 50 -9.15 -6.63 1.65
CA SER A 50 -8.51 -6.86 2.94
C SER A 50 -7.97 -8.29 3.06
N GLU A 51 -8.75 -9.28 2.61
CA GLU A 51 -8.32 -10.69 2.59
C GLU A 51 -7.08 -10.90 1.73
N CYS A 52 -7.01 -10.29 0.54
CA CYS A 52 -5.84 -10.41 -0.33
C CYS A 52 -4.56 -9.91 0.36
N TYR A 53 -4.63 -8.74 1.02
CA TYR A 53 -3.48 -8.19 1.74
C TYR A 53 -3.11 -9.04 2.96
N THR A 54 -4.08 -9.47 3.77
CA THR A 54 -3.79 -10.27 4.97
C THR A 54 -3.24 -11.66 4.64
N LYS A 55 -3.74 -12.31 3.59
CA LYS A 55 -3.16 -13.57 3.10
C LYS A 55 -1.74 -13.41 2.59
N THR A 56 -1.41 -12.28 1.97
CA THR A 56 -0.03 -12.00 1.58
C THR A 56 0.89 -11.95 2.80
N LEU A 57 0.47 -11.28 3.88
CA LEU A 57 1.24 -11.20 5.13
C LEU A 57 1.42 -12.57 5.79
N GLN A 58 0.37 -13.37 5.83
CA GLN A 58 0.41 -14.74 6.37
C GLN A 58 1.38 -15.63 5.59
N ASP A 59 1.38 -15.51 4.28
CA ASP A 59 2.23 -16.30 3.39
C ASP A 59 3.72 -15.93 3.48
N LEU A 60 4.01 -14.66 3.76
CA LEU A 60 5.38 -14.19 3.92
C LEU A 60 5.97 -14.54 5.29
N ASP A 61 5.15 -15.03 6.24
CA ASP A 61 5.54 -15.36 7.61
C ASP A 61 6.40 -14.25 8.26
N VAL A 62 5.95 -13.00 8.11
CA VAL A 62 6.68 -11.84 8.60
C VAL A 62 6.00 -11.25 9.83
N SER A 63 6.80 -10.94 10.85
CA SER A 63 6.35 -10.27 12.06
C SER A 63 6.54 -8.76 11.96
N PHE A 64 5.59 -8.01 12.48
CA PHE A 64 5.62 -6.56 12.64
C PHE A 64 4.87 -6.16 13.90
N ASP A 65 5.20 -4.98 14.43
CA ASP A 65 4.69 -4.49 15.71
C ASP A 65 3.69 -3.35 15.55
N SER A 66 3.65 -2.71 14.37
CA SER A 66 2.70 -1.65 14.04
C SER A 66 2.44 -1.55 12.54
N ILE A 67 1.31 -0.93 12.18
CA ILE A 67 0.89 -0.70 10.79
C ILE A 67 0.87 0.81 10.54
N TYR A 68 1.43 1.22 9.41
CA TYR A 68 1.42 2.61 8.97
C TYR A 68 0.88 2.72 7.54
N GLY A 69 -0.11 3.59 7.36
CA GLY A 69 -0.71 3.90 6.06
C GLY A 69 -0.45 5.34 5.65
N PRO A 70 0.41 5.62 4.65
CA PRO A 70 0.62 6.99 4.17
C PRO A 70 -0.64 7.56 3.51
N ALA A 71 -0.89 8.86 3.74
CA ALA A 71 -2.02 9.55 3.15
C ALA A 71 -1.88 9.64 1.62
N TYR A 72 -2.94 9.37 0.87
CA TYR A 72 -4.30 9.16 1.38
C TYR A 72 -4.73 7.69 1.27
N LYS A 73 -4.25 6.95 0.28
CA LYS A 73 -4.74 5.60 -0.02
C LYS A 73 -4.26 4.56 0.98
N GLY A 74 -3.06 4.74 1.54
CA GLY A 74 -2.58 3.91 2.65
C GLY A 74 -3.49 3.96 3.87
N ILE A 75 -4.22 5.05 4.11
CA ILE A 75 -5.12 5.19 5.26
C ILE A 75 -6.20 4.11 5.25
N PHE A 76 -6.96 3.99 4.15
CA PHE A 76 -8.02 2.98 4.11
C PHE A 76 -7.47 1.56 4.05
N LEU A 77 -6.35 1.33 3.36
CA LEU A 77 -5.71 0.02 3.28
C LEU A 77 -5.24 -0.45 4.66
N ALA A 78 -4.51 0.40 5.40
CA ALA A 78 -4.09 0.09 6.77
C ALA A 78 -5.29 -0.17 7.69
N SER A 79 -6.38 0.60 7.54
CA SER A 79 -7.59 0.44 8.35
C SER A 79 -8.29 -0.90 8.11
N ILE A 80 -8.49 -1.30 6.85
CA ILE A 80 -9.15 -2.58 6.55
C ILE A 80 -8.28 -3.78 6.89
N ILE A 81 -6.95 -3.67 6.74
CA ILE A 81 -6.00 -4.71 7.15
C ILE A 81 -6.00 -4.84 8.67
N GLY A 82 -5.89 -3.72 9.40
CA GLY A 82 -5.95 -3.70 10.86
C GLY A 82 -7.25 -4.30 11.38
N ALA A 83 -8.40 -3.92 10.80
CA ALA A 83 -9.69 -4.50 11.16
C ALA A 83 -9.77 -6.01 10.88
N SER A 84 -9.12 -6.50 9.83
CA SER A 84 -9.08 -7.93 9.51
C SER A 84 -8.18 -8.70 10.48
N LEU A 85 -7.01 -8.16 10.82
CA LEU A 85 -6.07 -8.77 11.76
C LEU A 85 -6.65 -8.79 13.20
N GLY A 86 -7.35 -7.74 13.59
CA GLY A 86 -8.03 -7.67 14.91
C GLY A 86 -9.08 -8.76 15.12
N LYS A 87 -9.65 -9.33 14.06
CA LYS A 87 -10.53 -10.52 14.17
C LYS A 87 -9.81 -11.79 14.62
N SER A 88 -8.49 -11.80 14.53
CA SER A 88 -7.63 -12.91 14.97
C SER A 88 -6.94 -12.62 16.31
N ASP A 89 -7.54 -11.77 17.14
CA ASP A 89 -7.04 -11.34 18.47
C ASP A 89 -5.63 -10.70 18.42
N LEU A 90 -5.24 -10.14 17.29
CA LEU A 90 -3.99 -9.40 17.17
C LEU A 90 -4.23 -7.93 17.56
N ASP A 91 -3.52 -7.47 18.57
CA ASP A 91 -3.54 -6.08 19.03
C ASP A 91 -2.33 -5.33 18.46
N ILE A 92 -2.50 -4.80 17.25
CA ILE A 92 -1.44 -4.11 16.50
C ILE A 92 -1.87 -2.67 16.24
N PRO A 93 -1.12 -1.67 16.72
CA PRO A 93 -1.40 -0.26 16.48
C PRO A 93 -1.46 0.08 15.00
N VAL A 94 -2.41 0.92 14.60
CA VAL A 94 -2.57 1.44 13.24
C VAL A 94 -2.44 2.96 13.27
N SER A 95 -1.66 3.50 12.36
CA SER A 95 -1.39 4.93 12.25
C SER A 95 -1.34 5.41 10.82
N PHE A 96 -1.56 6.70 10.63
CA PHE A 96 -1.50 7.39 9.35
C PHE A 96 -0.82 8.74 9.50
N ASN A 97 -0.35 9.33 8.39
CA ASN A 97 0.06 10.72 8.40
C ASN A 97 -1.07 11.63 7.88
N ARG A 98 -1.00 12.89 8.29
CA ARG A 98 -1.66 14.01 7.62
C ARG A 98 -0.74 14.57 6.56
N LYS A 99 -1.28 15.17 5.50
CA LYS A 99 -0.47 15.94 4.54
C LYS A 99 -0.23 17.39 4.99
N GLU A 100 -1.07 17.88 5.88
CA GLU A 100 -0.97 19.22 6.44
C GLU A 100 -0.78 19.11 7.95
N GLU A 101 0.27 19.74 8.47
CA GLU A 101 0.49 19.87 9.92
C GLU A 101 -0.62 20.75 10.51
N LYS A 102 -1.14 20.36 11.68
CA LYS A 102 -2.04 21.22 12.45
C LYS A 102 -1.26 21.99 13.49
N ASP A 103 -1.43 23.30 13.49
CA ASP A 103 -0.83 24.20 14.48
C ASP A 103 -1.50 24.11 15.87
N HIS A 104 -2.65 23.43 16.00
CA HIS A 104 -3.47 23.39 17.21
C HIS A 104 -3.98 21.97 17.53
N GLY A 105 -3.98 21.63 18.81
CA GLY A 105 -4.45 20.35 19.37
C GLY A 105 -3.33 19.38 19.67
N GLU A 106 -3.57 18.08 19.49
CA GLU A 106 -2.51 17.06 19.52
C GLU A 106 -1.56 17.31 18.36
N GLY A 107 -0.47 18.03 18.62
CA GLY A 107 0.49 18.46 17.61
C GLY A 107 1.10 17.28 16.86
N GLY A 108 1.48 17.53 15.58
CA GLY A 108 2.15 16.55 14.74
C GLY A 108 1.33 16.15 13.51
N ASP A 109 1.96 15.43 12.64
CA ASP A 109 1.41 14.98 11.37
C ASP A 109 0.92 13.52 11.40
N LEU A 110 0.96 12.83 12.58
CA LEU A 110 0.48 11.47 12.75
C LEU A 110 -0.90 11.43 13.42
N ILE A 111 -1.71 10.45 13.02
CA ILE A 111 -2.99 10.08 13.61
C ILE A 111 -2.91 8.63 14.03
N GLY A 112 -3.45 8.28 15.19
CA GLY A 112 -3.36 6.96 15.81
C GLY A 112 -2.20 6.87 16.78
N GLN A 113 -1.87 5.64 17.17
CA GLN A 113 -0.73 5.40 18.07
C GLN A 113 0.59 5.59 17.32
N LEU A 114 1.59 6.15 17.99
CA LEU A 114 2.91 6.33 17.39
C LEU A 114 3.49 4.98 16.97
N PRO A 115 3.89 4.82 15.69
CA PRO A 115 4.51 3.58 15.23
C PRO A 115 5.76 3.24 16.05
N SER A 116 5.90 1.98 16.42
CA SER A 116 7.05 1.49 17.20
C SER A 116 7.47 0.11 16.71
N GLY A 117 8.68 -0.30 17.07
CA GLY A 117 9.23 -1.60 16.68
C GLY A 117 9.37 -1.74 15.16
N ASN A 118 9.04 -2.91 14.65
CA ASN A 118 9.03 -3.21 13.22
C ASN A 118 7.71 -2.75 12.60
N VAL A 119 7.77 -1.88 11.62
CA VAL A 119 6.60 -1.26 10.99
C VAL A 119 6.29 -1.91 9.64
N LEU A 120 5.04 -2.31 9.48
CA LEU A 120 4.44 -2.63 8.19
C LEU A 120 3.91 -1.32 7.57
N ILE A 121 4.50 -0.90 6.46
CA ILE A 121 3.98 0.22 5.64
C ILE A 121 3.06 -0.37 4.58
N VAL A 122 1.85 0.20 4.44
CA VAL A 122 0.85 -0.28 3.48
C VAL A 122 0.45 0.85 2.54
N ASP A 123 0.59 0.60 1.23
CA ASP A 123 0.14 1.55 0.20
C ASP A 123 -0.52 0.82 -0.98
N ASP A 124 -1.08 1.56 -1.92
CA ASP A 124 -1.76 0.98 -3.09
C ASP A 124 -0.77 0.59 -4.19
N VAL A 125 0.19 1.44 -4.48
CA VAL A 125 1.12 1.25 -5.61
C VAL A 125 2.49 1.84 -5.31
N ILE A 126 3.52 1.18 -5.81
CA ILE A 126 4.86 1.76 -5.91
C ILE A 126 5.20 2.01 -7.38
N SER A 127 5.72 3.19 -7.71
CA SER A 127 6.16 3.55 -9.07
C SER A 127 7.58 4.11 -9.04
N ALA A 128 7.77 5.43 -8.93
CA ALA A 128 9.10 6.05 -8.76
C ALA A 128 9.69 5.87 -7.35
N GLY A 129 8.90 5.36 -6.40
CA GLY A 129 9.32 5.10 -5.03
C GLY A 129 9.45 6.35 -4.13
N THR A 130 9.00 7.52 -4.58
CA THR A 130 9.08 8.76 -3.79
C THR A 130 8.27 8.65 -2.51
N ALA A 131 6.97 8.29 -2.59
CA ALA A 131 6.12 8.09 -1.42
C ALA A 131 6.64 6.98 -0.49
N ALA A 132 7.23 5.94 -1.07
CA ALA A 132 7.86 4.87 -0.30
C ALA A 132 9.05 5.39 0.52
N ARG A 133 9.94 6.17 -0.10
CA ARG A 133 11.10 6.79 0.59
C ARG A 133 10.65 7.76 1.68
N GLU A 134 9.68 8.63 1.40
CA GLU A 134 9.10 9.55 2.39
C GLU A 134 8.54 8.81 3.60
N SER A 135 7.79 7.72 3.37
CA SER A 135 7.26 6.87 4.44
C SER A 135 8.37 6.20 5.25
N ILE A 136 9.41 5.67 4.61
CA ILE A 136 10.56 5.05 5.27
C ILE A 136 11.31 6.08 6.14
N GLU A 137 11.57 7.27 5.59
CA GLU A 137 12.24 8.35 6.34
C GLU A 137 11.40 8.81 7.52
N LYS A 138 10.08 8.94 7.33
CA LYS A 138 9.15 9.28 8.41
C LYS A 138 9.21 8.27 9.56
N ILE A 139 9.10 6.98 9.26
CA ILE A 139 9.15 5.93 10.27
C ILE A 139 10.49 5.90 11.00
N LYS A 140 11.60 6.08 10.27
CA LYS A 140 12.94 6.18 10.88
C LYS A 140 13.09 7.42 11.77
N SER A 141 12.53 8.56 11.38
CA SER A 141 12.64 9.81 12.14
C SER A 141 12.00 9.75 13.54
N ILE A 142 11.00 8.87 13.71
CA ILE A 142 10.34 8.63 15.00
C ILE A 142 10.96 7.46 15.79
N GLY A 143 12.09 6.90 15.34
CA GLY A 143 12.82 5.83 16.03
C GLY A 143 12.27 4.42 15.79
N ALA A 144 11.36 4.23 14.84
CA ALA A 144 10.84 2.92 14.47
C ALA A 144 11.57 2.31 13.25
N ASN A 145 11.41 1.01 13.04
CA ASN A 145 12.08 0.27 11.96
C ASN A 145 11.10 -0.04 10.81
N PRO A 146 11.20 0.61 9.64
CA PRO A 146 10.38 0.27 8.47
C PRO A 146 10.83 -1.07 7.88
N LYS A 147 10.22 -2.17 8.34
CA LYS A 147 10.66 -3.53 8.02
C LYS A 147 10.06 -4.06 6.73
N ILE A 148 8.79 -3.73 6.45
CA ILE A 148 8.03 -4.28 5.35
C ILE A 148 7.27 -3.16 4.67
N MET A 149 7.24 -3.16 3.34
CA MET A 149 6.29 -2.37 2.57
C MET A 149 5.42 -3.31 1.73
N LEU A 150 4.12 -3.27 1.97
CA LEU A 150 3.13 -4.06 1.25
C LEU A 150 2.33 -3.14 0.32
N VAL A 151 2.35 -3.45 -0.97
CA VAL A 151 1.63 -2.70 -2.00
C VAL A 151 0.75 -3.62 -2.84
N GLY A 152 -0.34 -3.08 -3.37
CA GLY A 152 -1.23 -3.82 -4.25
C GLY A 152 -0.61 -4.08 -5.61
N LEU A 153 0.15 -3.12 -6.15
CA LEU A 153 0.77 -3.25 -7.46
C LEU A 153 2.12 -2.55 -7.50
N ASP A 154 3.14 -3.24 -8.00
CA ASP A 154 4.44 -2.66 -8.28
C ASP A 154 4.54 -2.25 -9.75
N LEU A 155 4.60 -0.94 -9.99
CA LEU A 155 4.76 -0.31 -11.30
C LEU A 155 6.22 0.06 -11.59
N SER A 156 7.15 -0.19 -10.66
CA SER A 156 8.57 0.17 -10.80
C SER A 156 9.29 -0.73 -11.80
N LEU A 157 8.85 -1.97 -11.95
CA LEU A 157 9.53 -3.04 -12.69
C LEU A 157 9.24 -3.08 -14.20
N ILE A 158 8.62 -2.05 -14.79
CA ILE A 158 8.45 -2.04 -16.25
C ILE A 158 9.69 -1.46 -16.93
N HIS A 159 10.80 -2.15 -16.80
CA HIS A 159 11.84 -2.20 -17.81
C HIS A 159 11.67 -3.49 -18.61
N ILE A 160 10.81 -3.46 -19.61
CA ILE A 160 10.93 -4.39 -20.72
C ILE A 160 12.15 -3.88 -21.50
N SER A 161 13.33 -4.48 -21.23
CA SER A 161 14.46 -4.35 -22.11
C SER A 161 14.03 -4.97 -23.43
N GLU A 162 13.92 -4.17 -24.49
CA GLU A 162 13.75 -4.69 -25.85
C GLU A 162 14.88 -5.71 -26.09
N PRO A 163 14.56 -6.91 -26.63
CA PRO A 163 15.61 -7.85 -27.02
C PRO A 163 16.46 -7.17 -28.07
N THR A 164 17.72 -6.91 -27.74
CA THR A 164 18.73 -6.42 -28.68
C THR A 164 18.77 -7.39 -29.86
N ARG A 165 18.21 -7.01 -31.01
CA ARG A 165 18.47 -7.71 -32.27
C ARG A 165 19.95 -7.60 -32.50
N ARG A 166 20.67 -8.69 -32.31
CA ARG A 166 22.00 -8.86 -32.88
C ARG A 166 21.83 -9.03 -34.37
N SER A 167 22.30 -8.07 -35.14
CA SER A 167 22.57 -8.13 -36.57
C SER A 167 23.75 -9.07 -36.85
#